data_40dea4423fc5a693614df0f166118ce9
#
_entry.id   40dea4423fc5a693614df0f166118ce9
#
_cell.length_a   1.000
_cell.length_b   1.000
_cell.length_c   1.000
_cell.angle_alpha   90.00
_cell.angle_beta   90.00
_cell.angle_gamma   90.00
#
_symmetry.space_group_name_H-M   'P 1'
#
loop_
_entity.id
_entity.type
_entity.pdbx_description
1 polymer ?
#
loop_
_entity_poly.entity_id
_entity_poly.type
_entity_poly.pdbx_seq_one_letter_code
_entity_poly.pdbx_strand_id
1 'polypeptide(L)'
;RWLSEPSLWHRYLRSTHGDVKHSKKRAIETLEWRRDYKPDIIPPDEVAPEAETGKHVLTGFDKESRPILYLRPGRENTKPSPRQIRYMVWTLERAIDLMAPGQETLTIIVDFHGAHFSSMPSLGTARHVANILQTHYVERLGRALVCHTPRFISAFFTALSPFLDPVTKDKIRFNPDNLTEFIEPDQLDAQFPGGTYNYRFDFPKYWSALVERCDVAPDGTRRNMQAQ
;
A
#
# COMPACT_ATOMS: atom_id res chain seq x y z
N ARG A 1 15.60 -11.55 -4.42
CA ARG A 1 15.27 -10.56 -3.40
C ARG A 1 14.13 -11.01 -2.49
N TRP A 2 12.92 -11.29 -2.99
CA TRP A 2 11.77 -11.69 -2.16
C TRP A 2 12.05 -12.93 -1.31
N LEU A 3 12.68 -13.98 -1.89
CA LEU A 3 13.06 -15.21 -1.17
C LEU A 3 14.13 -15.01 -0.11
N SER A 4 14.97 -13.99 -0.25
CA SER A 4 16.03 -13.67 0.72
C SER A 4 15.56 -12.72 1.82
N GLU A 5 14.27 -12.34 1.86
CA GLU A 5 13.73 -11.54 2.94
C GLU A 5 13.66 -12.34 4.24
N PRO A 6 14.35 -11.91 5.34
CA PRO A 6 14.45 -12.70 6.57
C PRO A 6 13.11 -13.05 7.21
N SER A 7 12.14 -12.14 7.10
CA SER A 7 10.81 -12.29 7.72
C SER A 7 9.81 -13.08 6.89
N LEU A 8 10.16 -13.47 5.65
CA LEU A 8 9.24 -14.12 4.73
C LEU A 8 8.50 -15.30 5.35
N TRP A 9 9.27 -16.28 5.85
CA TRP A 9 8.69 -17.49 6.40
C TRP A 9 7.89 -17.26 7.68
N HIS A 10 8.33 -16.32 8.52
CA HIS A 10 7.59 -15.95 9.72
C HIS A 10 6.20 -15.38 9.38
N ARG A 11 6.10 -14.49 8.38
CA ARG A 11 4.82 -13.94 7.93
C ARG A 11 3.87 -15.01 7.39
N TYR A 12 4.38 -15.92 6.56
CA TYR A 12 3.57 -17.00 6.01
C TYR A 12 3.12 -17.99 7.08
N LEU A 13 4.00 -18.35 8.02
CA LEU A 13 3.66 -19.22 9.15
C LEU A 13 2.60 -18.58 10.06
N ARG A 14 2.74 -17.29 10.40
CA ARG A 14 1.71 -16.58 11.18
C ARG A 14 0.35 -16.61 10.48
N SER A 15 0.32 -16.33 9.19
CA SER A 15 -0.91 -16.29 8.39
C SER A 15 -1.63 -17.63 8.25
N THR A 16 -0.96 -18.72 8.60
CA THR A 16 -1.50 -20.09 8.53
C THR A 16 -1.51 -20.79 9.90
N HIS A 17 -1.37 -20.02 10.99
CA HIS A 17 -1.32 -20.53 12.36
C HIS A 17 -0.30 -21.64 12.58
N GLY A 18 0.85 -21.55 11.91
CA GLY A 18 1.96 -22.51 12.03
C GLY A 18 1.85 -23.75 11.10
N ASP A 19 0.85 -23.84 10.23
CA ASP A 19 0.75 -24.93 9.24
C ASP A 19 1.82 -24.74 8.14
N VAL A 20 2.90 -25.50 8.26
CA VAL A 20 4.07 -25.46 7.35
C VAL A 20 3.69 -25.85 5.92
N LYS A 21 2.82 -26.85 5.75
CA LYS A 21 2.41 -27.32 4.42
C LYS A 21 1.59 -26.25 3.69
N HIS A 22 0.65 -25.63 4.40
CA HIS A 22 -0.17 -24.54 3.87
C HIS A 22 0.68 -23.30 3.60
N SER A 23 1.58 -22.90 4.52
CA SER A 23 2.54 -21.80 4.33
C SER A 23 3.36 -21.96 3.06
N LYS A 24 3.92 -23.18 2.86
CA LYS A 24 4.72 -23.50 1.66
C LYS A 24 3.89 -23.37 0.38
N LYS A 25 2.65 -23.88 0.38
CA LYS A 25 1.75 -23.77 -0.77
C LYS A 25 1.49 -22.30 -1.13
N ARG A 26 1.13 -21.46 -0.16
CA ARG A 26 0.89 -20.02 -0.36
C ARG A 26 2.14 -19.29 -0.85
N ALA A 27 3.32 -19.63 -0.33
CA ALA A 27 4.57 -19.03 -0.77
C ALA A 27 4.91 -19.40 -2.22
N ILE A 28 4.66 -20.65 -2.65
CA ILE A 28 4.82 -21.08 -4.04
C ILE A 28 3.86 -20.32 -4.95
N GLU A 29 2.60 -20.22 -4.59
CA GLU A 29 1.59 -19.44 -5.33
C GLU A 29 2.03 -17.98 -5.52
N THR A 30 2.60 -17.36 -4.48
CA THR A 30 3.14 -16.01 -4.58
C THR A 30 4.39 -15.94 -5.46
N LEU A 31 5.26 -16.95 -5.43
CA LEU A 31 6.43 -17.03 -6.31
C LEU A 31 6.02 -17.10 -7.79
N GLU A 32 5.05 -17.93 -8.11
CA GLU A 32 4.52 -18.06 -9.47
C GLU A 32 3.91 -16.74 -9.94
N TRP A 33 3.09 -16.11 -9.10
CA TRP A 33 2.55 -14.79 -9.38
C TRP A 33 3.65 -13.73 -9.58
N ARG A 34 4.67 -13.68 -8.71
CA ARG A 34 5.79 -12.72 -8.86
C ARG A 34 6.60 -12.94 -10.13
N ARG A 35 6.81 -14.21 -10.54
CA ARG A 35 7.46 -14.54 -11.82
C ARG A 35 6.69 -13.99 -13.02
N ASP A 36 5.36 -14.09 -12.99
CA ASP A 36 4.51 -13.76 -14.12
C ASP A 36 4.12 -12.26 -14.12
N TYR A 37 3.75 -11.71 -12.96
CA TYR A 37 3.35 -10.31 -12.79
C TYR A 37 4.54 -9.34 -12.73
N LYS A 38 5.69 -9.79 -12.22
CA LYS A 38 6.93 -9.03 -12.05
C LYS A 38 6.77 -7.73 -11.26
N PRO A 39 6.22 -7.78 -10.01
CA PRO A 39 5.91 -6.58 -9.22
C PRO A 39 7.15 -5.76 -8.83
N ASP A 40 8.29 -6.41 -8.67
CA ASP A 40 9.56 -5.82 -8.25
C ASP A 40 10.29 -5.06 -9.36
N ILE A 41 9.91 -5.27 -10.63
CA ILE A 41 10.53 -4.63 -11.79
C ILE A 41 9.51 -3.90 -12.68
N ILE A 42 8.43 -3.39 -12.11
CA ILE A 42 7.52 -2.48 -12.83
C ILE A 42 8.28 -1.19 -13.12
N PRO A 43 8.41 -0.77 -14.40
CA PRO A 43 9.10 0.47 -14.74
C PRO A 43 8.39 1.69 -14.12
N PRO A 44 9.13 2.64 -13.53
CA PRO A 44 8.52 3.86 -12.97
C PRO A 44 7.67 4.62 -13.99
N ASP A 45 8.15 4.77 -15.22
CA ASP A 45 7.47 5.53 -16.27
C ASP A 45 6.15 4.90 -16.73
N GLU A 46 6.00 3.58 -16.57
CA GLU A 46 4.74 2.89 -16.86
C GLU A 46 3.60 3.41 -15.96
N VAL A 47 3.92 3.68 -14.69
CA VAL A 47 2.92 4.01 -13.67
C VAL A 47 2.93 5.49 -13.23
N ALA A 48 3.92 6.27 -13.67
CA ALA A 48 4.06 7.69 -13.36
C ALA A 48 2.78 8.51 -13.61
N PRO A 49 2.02 8.32 -14.73
CA PRO A 49 0.78 9.05 -14.95
C PRO A 49 -0.29 8.87 -13.84
N GLU A 50 -0.25 7.74 -13.13
CA GLU A 50 -1.14 7.50 -11.99
C GLU A 50 -0.72 8.30 -10.74
N ALA A 51 0.55 8.69 -10.64
CA ALA A 51 1.11 9.38 -9.48
C ALA A 51 0.95 10.90 -9.51
N GLU A 52 0.65 11.49 -10.66
CA GLU A 52 0.72 12.95 -10.93
C GLU A 52 -0.06 13.81 -9.93
N THR A 53 -1.18 13.33 -9.43
CA THR A 53 -2.06 14.07 -8.50
C THR A 53 -1.78 13.80 -7.03
N GLY A 54 -0.88 12.87 -6.73
CA GLY A 54 -0.64 12.43 -5.35
C GLY A 54 -1.81 11.63 -4.77
N LYS A 55 -2.53 10.86 -5.59
CA LYS A 55 -3.56 9.95 -5.10
C LYS A 55 -3.00 8.82 -4.23
N HIS A 56 -1.73 8.43 -4.44
CA HIS A 56 -0.96 7.61 -3.52
C HIS A 56 0.32 8.36 -3.15
N VAL A 57 0.57 8.52 -1.86
CA VAL A 57 1.78 9.19 -1.35
C VAL A 57 2.36 8.38 -0.19
N LEU A 58 3.63 8.02 -0.30
CA LEU A 58 4.42 7.42 0.76
C LEU A 58 5.20 8.53 1.47
N THR A 59 4.82 8.84 2.71
CA THR A 59 5.51 9.85 3.53
C THR A 59 5.20 9.66 5.01
N GLY A 60 6.20 9.89 5.86
CA GLY A 60 6.08 9.73 7.30
C GLY A 60 6.07 8.27 7.77
N PHE A 61 6.14 8.12 9.10
CA PHE A 61 6.10 6.84 9.78
C PHE A 61 5.14 6.91 10.96
N ASP A 62 4.48 5.79 11.27
CA ASP A 62 3.67 5.70 12.49
C ASP A 62 4.55 5.42 13.73
N LYS A 63 3.95 5.43 14.93
CA LYS A 63 4.66 5.22 16.20
C LYS A 63 5.33 3.85 16.33
N GLU A 64 4.96 2.88 15.48
CA GLU A 64 5.59 1.57 15.39
C GLU A 64 6.62 1.51 14.24
N SER A 65 7.05 2.68 13.73
CA SER A 65 8.01 2.82 12.61
C SER A 65 7.55 2.18 11.29
N ARG A 66 6.25 2.05 11.09
CA ARG A 66 5.68 1.60 9.82
C ARG A 66 5.64 2.76 8.84
N PRO A 67 6.10 2.61 7.60
CA PRO A 67 5.90 3.63 6.58
C PRO A 67 4.40 3.87 6.35
N ILE A 68 4.03 5.13 6.17
CA ILE A 68 2.63 5.52 5.94
C ILE A 68 2.38 5.68 4.45
N LEU A 69 1.39 4.95 3.94
CA LEU A 69 0.84 5.11 2.61
C LEU A 69 -0.50 5.85 2.69
N TYR A 70 -0.53 7.07 2.17
CA TYR A 70 -1.78 7.81 1.97
C TYR A 70 -2.42 7.40 0.65
N LEU A 71 -3.68 7.00 0.71
CA LEU A 71 -4.55 6.76 -0.45
C LEU A 71 -5.64 7.82 -0.47
N ARG A 72 -5.72 8.62 -1.53
CA ARG A 72 -6.64 9.73 -1.67
C ARG A 72 -7.52 9.57 -2.91
N PRO A 73 -8.64 8.81 -2.84
CA PRO A 73 -9.53 8.58 -3.98
C PRO A 73 -10.09 9.87 -4.59
N GLY A 74 -10.23 10.94 -3.80
CA GLY A 74 -10.64 12.27 -4.30
C GLY A 74 -9.66 12.92 -5.28
N ARG A 75 -8.42 12.39 -5.39
CA ARG A 75 -7.40 12.84 -6.33
C ARG A 75 -7.26 11.92 -7.56
N GLU A 76 -8.23 11.03 -7.80
CA GLU A 76 -8.21 10.16 -8.97
C GLU A 76 -8.19 10.99 -10.27
N ASN A 77 -7.21 10.71 -11.14
CA ASN A 77 -6.92 11.49 -12.33
C ASN A 77 -6.97 10.69 -13.63
N THR A 78 -7.21 9.40 -13.54
CA THR A 78 -7.18 8.51 -14.70
C THR A 78 -8.47 7.71 -14.84
N LYS A 79 -8.75 7.22 -16.04
CA LYS A 79 -9.85 6.27 -16.26
C LYS A 79 -9.46 4.87 -15.74
N PRO A 80 -10.44 4.06 -15.29
CA PRO A 80 -10.18 2.68 -14.87
C PRO A 80 -9.39 1.89 -15.92
N SER A 81 -8.25 1.35 -15.49
CA SER A 81 -7.36 0.59 -16.36
C SER A 81 -6.49 -0.38 -15.52
N PRO A 82 -5.90 -1.42 -16.12
CA PRO A 82 -4.95 -2.31 -15.44
C PRO A 82 -3.75 -1.56 -14.82
N ARG A 83 -3.37 -0.40 -15.38
CA ARG A 83 -2.28 0.43 -14.86
C ARG A 83 -2.54 0.92 -13.44
N GLN A 84 -3.79 1.23 -13.06
CA GLN A 84 -4.12 1.61 -11.68
C GLN A 84 -3.75 0.50 -10.68
N ILE A 85 -4.01 -0.77 -11.04
CA ILE A 85 -3.64 -1.91 -10.19
C ILE A 85 -2.11 -2.08 -10.14
N ARG A 86 -1.44 -1.92 -11.28
CA ARG A 86 0.02 -1.96 -11.34
C ARG A 86 0.65 -0.83 -10.53
N TYR A 87 0.05 0.36 -10.53
CA TYR A 87 0.49 1.48 -9.68
C TYR A 87 0.31 1.18 -8.18
N MET A 88 -0.82 0.59 -7.78
CA MET A 88 -1.02 0.14 -6.40
C MET A 88 0.07 -0.85 -5.99
N VAL A 89 0.32 -1.87 -6.81
CA VAL A 89 1.37 -2.88 -6.58
C VAL A 89 2.75 -2.23 -6.53
N TRP A 90 3.08 -1.34 -7.47
CA TRP A 90 4.33 -0.59 -7.48
C TRP A 90 4.52 0.21 -6.19
N THR A 91 3.49 0.91 -5.75
CA THR A 91 3.53 1.71 -4.51
C THR A 91 3.77 0.82 -3.28
N LEU A 92 3.17 -0.37 -3.23
CA LEU A 92 3.41 -1.32 -2.13
C LEU A 92 4.85 -1.86 -2.12
N GLU A 93 5.41 -2.16 -3.29
CA GLU A 93 6.83 -2.54 -3.39
C GLU A 93 7.74 -1.41 -2.90
N ARG A 94 7.40 -0.15 -3.19
CA ARG A 94 8.14 1.03 -2.65
C ARG A 94 7.96 1.18 -1.16
N ALA A 95 6.76 0.94 -0.63
CA ALA A 95 6.55 0.96 0.82
C ALA A 95 7.42 -0.10 1.53
N ILE A 96 7.54 -1.30 0.94
CA ILE A 96 8.41 -2.37 1.45
C ILE A 96 9.89 -1.97 1.39
N ASP A 97 10.31 -1.26 0.33
CA ASP A 97 11.69 -0.75 0.21
C ASP A 97 12.04 0.26 1.31
N LEU A 98 11.06 1.01 1.78
CA LEU A 98 11.23 2.05 2.81
C LEU A 98 11.15 1.52 4.24
N MET A 99 10.82 0.23 4.43
CA MET A 99 10.79 -0.37 5.76
C MET A 99 12.19 -0.46 6.36
N ALA A 100 12.31 -0.06 7.62
CA ALA A 100 13.54 -0.26 8.39
C ALA A 100 13.80 -1.76 8.62
N PRO A 101 15.06 -2.17 8.86
CA PRO A 101 15.36 -3.53 9.25
C PRO A 101 14.51 -4.01 10.42
N GLY A 102 13.85 -5.16 10.26
CA GLY A 102 12.92 -5.72 11.25
C GLY A 102 11.46 -5.24 11.14
N GLN A 103 11.19 -4.17 10.39
CA GLN A 103 9.82 -3.77 10.10
C GLN A 103 9.23 -4.62 8.97
N GLU A 104 8.03 -5.17 9.20
CA GLU A 104 7.38 -6.07 8.25
C GLU A 104 6.09 -5.49 7.66
N THR A 105 5.56 -4.44 8.26
CA THR A 105 4.20 -3.94 7.98
C THR A 105 4.20 -2.46 7.62
N LEU A 106 3.12 -2.01 6.99
CA LEU A 106 2.86 -0.61 6.69
C LEU A 106 1.53 -0.15 7.32
N THR A 107 1.40 1.15 7.50
CA THR A 107 0.13 1.80 7.84
C THR A 107 -0.46 2.44 6.58
N ILE A 108 -1.75 2.21 6.32
CA ILE A 108 -2.47 2.85 5.24
C ILE A 108 -3.44 3.88 5.82
N ILE A 109 -3.42 5.09 5.30
CA ILE A 109 -4.44 6.11 5.56
C ILE A 109 -5.24 6.26 4.27
N VAL A 110 -6.53 5.90 4.30
CA VAL A 110 -7.45 6.15 3.18
C VAL A 110 -8.23 7.41 3.49
N ASP A 111 -7.94 8.47 2.76
CA ASP A 111 -8.58 9.78 2.93
C ASP A 111 -9.62 10.00 1.84
N PHE A 112 -10.89 9.94 2.22
CA PHE A 112 -12.02 10.17 1.32
C PHE A 112 -12.41 11.65 1.16
N HIS A 113 -11.60 12.58 1.67
CA HIS A 113 -11.87 14.00 1.44
C HIS A 113 -11.91 14.31 -0.07
N GLY A 114 -12.99 14.97 -0.51
CA GLY A 114 -13.22 15.28 -1.93
C GLY A 114 -13.51 14.05 -2.83
N ALA A 115 -13.69 12.88 -2.28
CA ALA A 115 -14.02 11.69 -3.07
C ALA A 115 -15.49 11.70 -3.50
N HIS A 116 -15.74 11.35 -4.75
CA HIS A 116 -17.06 11.16 -5.33
C HIS A 116 -17.29 9.69 -5.68
N PHE A 117 -18.54 9.30 -5.87
CA PHE A 117 -18.85 7.92 -6.27
C PHE A 117 -18.12 7.48 -7.55
N SER A 118 -17.93 8.41 -8.49
CA SER A 118 -17.21 8.17 -9.75
C SER A 118 -15.69 8.01 -9.60
N SER A 119 -15.11 8.42 -8.46
CA SER A 119 -13.68 8.21 -8.17
C SER A 119 -13.40 6.85 -7.50
N MET A 120 -14.45 6.08 -7.22
CA MET A 120 -14.32 4.77 -6.61
C MET A 120 -14.06 3.68 -7.65
N PRO A 121 -13.21 2.69 -7.35
CA PRO A 121 -13.09 1.53 -8.20
C PRO A 121 -14.40 0.74 -8.22
N SER A 122 -14.66 0.01 -9.30
CA SER A 122 -15.76 -0.95 -9.31
C SER A 122 -15.57 -2.00 -8.20
N LEU A 123 -16.66 -2.60 -7.73
CA LEU A 123 -16.57 -3.67 -6.72
C LEU A 123 -15.70 -4.85 -7.23
N GLY A 124 -15.74 -5.14 -8.54
CA GLY A 124 -14.89 -6.14 -9.16
C GLY A 124 -13.41 -5.78 -9.07
N THR A 125 -13.05 -4.53 -9.37
CA THR A 125 -11.67 -4.03 -9.23
C THR A 125 -11.22 -4.07 -7.77
N ALA A 126 -12.05 -3.60 -6.84
CA ALA A 126 -11.73 -3.60 -5.41
C ALA A 126 -11.52 -5.04 -4.88
N ARG A 127 -12.36 -5.99 -5.28
CA ARG A 127 -12.20 -7.41 -4.97
C ARG A 127 -10.90 -7.98 -5.53
N HIS A 128 -10.55 -7.63 -6.76
CA HIS A 128 -9.30 -8.08 -7.39
C HIS A 128 -8.07 -7.55 -6.64
N VAL A 129 -8.07 -6.26 -6.28
CA VAL A 129 -7.02 -5.65 -5.44
C VAL A 129 -6.94 -6.35 -4.07
N ALA A 130 -8.07 -6.54 -3.39
CA ALA A 130 -8.11 -7.24 -2.11
C ALA A 130 -7.52 -8.66 -2.20
N ASN A 131 -7.84 -9.40 -3.27
CA ASN A 131 -7.27 -10.72 -3.51
C ASN A 131 -5.74 -10.67 -3.70
N ILE A 132 -5.21 -9.75 -4.50
CA ILE A 132 -3.76 -9.55 -4.66
C ILE A 132 -3.11 -9.30 -3.30
N LEU A 133 -3.67 -8.38 -2.49
CA LEU A 133 -3.13 -8.01 -1.19
C LEU A 133 -3.10 -9.18 -0.22
N GLN A 134 -4.20 -9.91 -0.09
CA GLN A 134 -4.34 -11.02 0.85
C GLN A 134 -3.53 -12.25 0.44
N THR A 135 -3.39 -12.49 -0.86
CA THR A 135 -2.68 -13.67 -1.37
C THR A 135 -1.17 -13.43 -1.45
N HIS A 136 -0.74 -12.25 -1.92
CA HIS A 136 0.66 -12.02 -2.29
C HIS A 136 1.41 -11.04 -1.38
N TYR A 137 0.67 -10.21 -0.61
CA TYR A 137 1.24 -9.29 0.38
C TYR A 137 0.90 -9.70 1.81
N VAL A 138 1.07 -11.00 2.07
CA VAL A 138 0.74 -11.68 3.34
C VAL A 138 1.38 -10.97 4.53
N GLU A 139 0.55 -10.62 5.54
CA GLU A 139 0.97 -9.96 6.78
C GLU A 139 1.71 -8.61 6.58
N ARG A 140 1.43 -7.91 5.46
CA ARG A 140 2.02 -6.58 5.19
C ARG A 140 1.20 -5.43 5.75
N LEU A 141 -0.09 -5.62 5.98
CA LEU A 141 -0.93 -4.59 6.59
C LEU A 141 -0.75 -4.60 8.12
N GLY A 142 -0.23 -3.53 8.67
CA GLY A 142 -0.22 -3.27 10.11
C GLY A 142 -1.51 -2.62 10.58
N ARG A 143 -1.96 -1.59 9.87
CA ARG A 143 -3.16 -0.81 10.20
C ARG A 143 -3.72 -0.11 8.95
N ALA A 144 -5.04 0.03 8.90
CA ALA A 144 -5.72 0.88 7.92
C ALA A 144 -6.63 1.87 8.63
N LEU A 145 -6.38 3.17 8.45
CA LEU A 145 -7.13 4.28 9.03
C LEU A 145 -7.94 4.91 7.89
N VAL A 146 -9.26 4.77 7.93
CA VAL A 146 -10.17 5.20 6.88
C VAL A 146 -10.87 6.47 7.34
N CYS A 147 -10.53 7.62 6.74
CA CYS A 147 -10.91 8.95 7.20
C CYS A 147 -11.89 9.63 6.24
N HIS A 148 -12.66 10.58 6.76
CA HIS A 148 -13.63 11.40 6.00
C HIS A 148 -14.62 10.56 5.19
N THR A 149 -15.14 9.50 5.80
CA THR A 149 -15.94 8.47 5.12
C THR A 149 -17.33 8.96 4.76
N PRO A 150 -17.67 9.20 3.48
CA PRO A 150 -19.04 9.51 3.08
C PRO A 150 -19.96 8.30 3.28
N ARG A 151 -21.28 8.55 3.38
CA ARG A 151 -22.26 7.48 3.63
C ARG A 151 -22.22 6.33 2.60
N PHE A 152 -21.94 6.64 1.33
CA PHE A 152 -21.89 5.63 0.27
C PHE A 152 -20.70 4.67 0.44
N ILE A 153 -19.65 5.08 1.13
CA ILE A 153 -18.48 4.24 1.41
C ILE A 153 -18.82 3.12 2.38
N SER A 154 -19.69 3.36 3.35
CA SER A 154 -20.14 2.29 4.26
C SER A 154 -20.81 1.16 3.52
N ALA A 155 -21.69 1.48 2.53
CA ALA A 155 -22.31 0.47 1.67
C ALA A 155 -21.28 -0.28 0.81
N PHE A 156 -20.29 0.44 0.27
CA PHE A 156 -19.20 -0.15 -0.52
C PHE A 156 -18.38 -1.14 0.31
N PHE A 157 -17.97 -0.74 1.52
CA PHE A 157 -17.21 -1.63 2.43
C PHE A 157 -18.06 -2.81 2.92
N THR A 158 -19.36 -2.63 3.15
CA THR A 158 -20.27 -3.74 3.46
C THR A 158 -20.29 -4.77 2.33
N ALA A 159 -20.37 -4.31 1.08
CA ALA A 159 -20.33 -5.20 -0.10
C ALA A 159 -18.96 -5.85 -0.32
N LEU A 160 -17.86 -5.19 0.06
CA LEU A 160 -16.49 -5.72 -0.04
C LEU A 160 -16.15 -6.67 1.12
N SER A 161 -16.75 -6.47 2.30
CA SER A 161 -16.44 -7.19 3.53
C SER A 161 -16.39 -8.72 3.40
N PRO A 162 -17.29 -9.41 2.67
CA PRO A 162 -17.21 -10.86 2.50
C PRO A 162 -15.93 -11.36 1.83
N PHE A 163 -15.20 -10.48 1.14
CA PHE A 163 -13.95 -10.79 0.44
C PHE A 163 -12.69 -10.46 1.24
N LEU A 164 -12.86 -9.89 2.43
CA LEU A 164 -11.76 -9.57 3.35
C LEU A 164 -11.66 -10.65 4.43
N ASP A 165 -10.44 -11.11 4.71
CA ASP A 165 -10.21 -12.02 5.83
C ASP A 165 -10.43 -11.32 7.19
N PRO A 166 -10.72 -12.08 8.27
CA PRO A 166 -10.99 -11.51 9.58
C PRO A 166 -9.83 -10.67 10.14
N VAL A 167 -8.59 -11.12 9.94
CA VAL A 167 -7.39 -10.41 10.45
C VAL A 167 -7.24 -9.05 9.78
N THR A 168 -7.49 -8.98 8.46
CA THR A 168 -7.49 -7.71 7.72
C THR A 168 -8.60 -6.78 8.22
N LYS A 169 -9.82 -7.31 8.46
CA LYS A 169 -10.95 -6.50 9.01
C LYS A 169 -10.60 -5.88 10.37
N ASP A 170 -9.97 -6.64 11.25
CA ASP A 170 -9.61 -6.18 12.59
C ASP A 170 -8.55 -5.07 12.58
N LYS A 171 -7.80 -4.92 11.48
CA LYS A 171 -6.81 -3.86 11.29
C LYS A 171 -7.40 -2.56 10.73
N ILE A 172 -8.67 -2.55 10.31
CA ILE A 172 -9.33 -1.38 9.73
C ILE A 172 -10.04 -0.57 10.83
N ARG A 173 -9.79 0.74 10.86
CA ARG A 173 -10.50 1.69 11.73
C ARG A 173 -11.12 2.77 10.88
N PHE A 174 -12.45 2.94 11.01
CA PHE A 174 -13.21 3.96 10.29
C PHE A 174 -13.36 5.22 11.12
N ASN A 175 -13.06 6.37 10.53
CA ASN A 175 -13.14 7.70 11.12
C ASN A 175 -12.61 7.72 12.57
N PRO A 176 -11.34 7.32 12.81
CA PRO A 176 -10.78 7.38 14.15
C PRO A 176 -10.83 8.81 14.68
N ASP A 177 -11.21 9.00 15.92
CA ASP A 177 -11.37 10.32 16.55
C ASP A 177 -10.03 11.07 16.61
N ASN A 178 -8.94 10.33 16.81
CA ASN A 178 -7.63 10.91 16.96
C ASN A 178 -6.54 10.06 16.26
N LEU A 179 -5.99 10.58 15.17
CA LEU A 179 -4.89 9.93 14.45
C LEU A 179 -3.55 10.01 15.21
N THR A 180 -3.41 10.98 16.13
CA THR A 180 -2.18 11.12 16.91
C THR A 180 -1.99 10.03 17.96
N GLU A 181 -2.97 9.18 18.17
CA GLU A 181 -2.79 7.93 18.93
C GLU A 181 -1.83 6.97 18.22
N PHE A 182 -1.80 7.01 16.90
CA PHE A 182 -1.05 6.09 16.06
C PHE A 182 0.18 6.72 15.40
N ILE A 183 0.16 8.04 15.18
CA ILE A 183 1.16 8.76 14.38
C ILE A 183 1.60 10.00 15.16
N GLU A 184 2.92 10.25 15.24
CA GLU A 184 3.42 11.47 15.87
C GLU A 184 2.99 12.71 15.05
N PRO A 185 2.68 13.84 15.71
CA PRO A 185 2.20 15.05 15.02
C PRO A 185 3.09 15.52 13.86
N ASP A 186 4.39 15.40 13.99
CA ASP A 186 5.38 15.78 12.97
C ASP A 186 5.52 14.78 11.82
N GLN A 187 4.91 13.60 11.94
CA GLN A 187 4.81 12.58 10.90
C GLN A 187 3.43 12.53 10.24
N LEU A 188 2.43 13.19 10.85
CA LEU A 188 1.06 13.25 10.35
C LEU A 188 0.85 14.49 9.50
N ASP A 189 0.32 14.31 8.28
CA ASP A 189 -0.04 15.41 7.38
C ASP A 189 -0.92 16.44 8.10
N ALA A 190 -0.55 17.72 8.02
CA ALA A 190 -1.26 18.83 8.66
C ALA A 190 -2.72 19.02 8.17
N GLN A 191 -3.15 18.31 7.14
CA GLN A 191 -4.55 18.24 6.72
C GLN A 191 -5.42 17.44 7.70
N PHE A 192 -4.82 16.63 8.57
CA PHE A 192 -5.53 15.89 9.62
C PHE A 192 -5.42 16.60 10.97
N PRO A 193 -6.48 16.56 11.81
CA PRO A 193 -6.44 17.11 13.14
C PRO A 193 -5.25 16.60 13.96
N GLY A 194 -4.49 17.49 14.56
CA GLY A 194 -3.31 17.17 15.36
C GLY A 194 -2.03 16.95 14.57
N GLY A 195 -2.08 16.87 13.24
CA GLY A 195 -0.90 16.79 12.39
C GLY A 195 -0.22 18.15 12.24
N THR A 196 1.13 18.13 12.20
CA THR A 196 1.95 19.33 11.99
C THR A 196 2.88 19.21 10.80
N TYR A 197 2.91 18.05 10.13
CA TYR A 197 3.71 17.83 8.95
C TYR A 197 3.10 18.55 7.74
N ASN A 198 3.59 19.74 7.43
CA ASN A 198 3.11 20.56 6.32
C ASN A 198 3.71 20.09 4.98
N TYR A 199 3.25 18.95 4.51
CA TYR A 199 3.69 18.37 3.25
C TYR A 199 2.90 18.95 2.06
N ARG A 200 3.61 19.59 1.13
CA ARG A 200 3.05 20.01 -0.14
C ARG A 200 3.50 19.05 -1.24
N PHE A 201 2.55 18.32 -1.79
CA PHE A 201 2.82 17.41 -2.89
C PHE A 201 3.24 18.18 -4.15
N ASP A 202 4.41 17.82 -4.66
CA ASP A 202 4.97 18.30 -5.94
C ASP A 202 5.42 17.05 -6.69
N PHE A 203 4.71 16.70 -7.77
CA PHE A 203 4.92 15.42 -8.45
C PHE A 203 6.36 15.19 -8.90
N PRO A 204 7.01 16.10 -9.66
CA PRO A 204 8.37 15.88 -10.11
C PRO A 204 9.36 15.63 -8.98
N LYS A 205 9.28 16.42 -7.90
CA LYS A 205 10.15 16.27 -6.74
C LYS A 205 9.88 14.98 -5.97
N TYR A 206 8.60 14.69 -5.71
CA TYR A 206 8.21 13.48 -4.99
C TYR A 206 8.63 12.23 -5.75
N TRP A 207 8.32 12.18 -7.06
CA TRP A 207 8.58 11.02 -7.89
C TRP A 207 10.07 10.72 -8.02
N SER A 208 10.86 11.74 -8.35
CA SER A 208 12.32 11.63 -8.43
C SER A 208 12.92 11.13 -7.12
N ALA A 209 12.54 11.76 -5.99
CA ALA A 209 13.04 11.37 -4.68
C ALA A 209 12.64 9.93 -4.29
N LEU A 210 11.43 9.49 -4.61
CA LEU A 210 10.96 8.14 -4.29
C LEU A 210 11.70 7.09 -5.13
N VAL A 211 11.84 7.32 -6.43
CA VAL A 211 12.56 6.42 -7.36
C VAL A 211 14.04 6.30 -6.95
N GLU A 212 14.68 7.43 -6.61
CA GLU A 212 16.06 7.46 -6.16
C GLU A 212 16.24 6.74 -4.81
N ARG A 213 15.41 7.06 -3.82
CA ARG A 213 15.48 6.47 -2.47
C ARG A 213 15.23 4.96 -2.47
N CYS A 214 14.40 4.47 -3.37
CA CYS A 214 14.13 3.05 -3.54
C CYS A 214 15.10 2.37 -4.53
N ASP A 215 16.12 3.08 -5.03
CA ASP A 215 17.15 2.56 -5.93
C ASP A 215 16.59 1.91 -7.21
N VAL A 216 15.52 2.50 -7.78
CA VAL A 216 14.85 1.96 -8.96
C VAL A 216 15.45 2.54 -10.23
N ALA A 217 15.85 1.66 -11.16
CA ALA A 217 16.29 2.03 -12.50
C ALA A 217 15.09 2.30 -13.44
N PRO A 218 15.29 2.97 -14.60
CA PRO A 218 14.22 3.25 -15.55
C PRO A 218 13.46 2.01 -16.05
N ASP A 219 14.12 0.86 -16.14
CA ASP A 219 13.53 -0.42 -16.52
C ASP A 219 12.82 -1.15 -15.35
N GLY A 220 12.78 -0.52 -14.16
CA GLY A 220 12.19 -1.08 -12.96
C GLY A 220 13.13 -1.95 -12.12
N THR A 221 14.30 -2.31 -12.62
CA THR A 221 15.31 -3.08 -11.84
C THR A 221 15.96 -2.22 -10.75
N ARG A 222 16.83 -2.82 -9.94
CA ARG A 222 17.59 -2.09 -8.90
C ARG A 222 18.96 -1.69 -9.47
N ARG A 223 19.33 -0.42 -9.31
CA ARG A 223 20.60 0.13 -9.81
C ARG A 223 21.82 -0.59 -9.21
N ASN A 224 21.77 -0.87 -7.89
CA ASN A 224 22.88 -1.56 -7.21
C ASN A 224 23.01 -3.03 -7.56
N MET A 225 21.99 -3.67 -8.15
CA MET A 225 22.08 -5.06 -8.64
C MET A 225 22.70 -5.16 -10.04
N GLN A 226 22.79 -4.05 -10.78
CA GLN A 226 23.42 -4.02 -12.11
C GLN A 226 24.96 -3.83 -12.02
N ALA A 227 25.47 -3.49 -10.81
CA ALA A 227 26.89 -3.24 -10.56
C ALA A 227 27.65 -4.46 -10.02
N GLN A 228 27.02 -5.62 -9.92
CA GLN A 228 27.61 -6.91 -9.52
C GLN A 228 27.55 -7.90 -10.69
#